data_370d67ebd1c12574545a889dfedb6b6c
#
_entry.id   370d67ebd1c12574545a889dfedb6b6c
#
_cell.length_a   1.000
_cell.length_b   1.000
_cell.length_c   1.000
_cell.angle_alpha   90.00
_cell.angle_beta   90.00
_cell.angle_gamma   90.00
#
_symmetry.space_group_name_H-M   'P 1'
#
loop_
_entity.id
_entity.type
_entity.pdbx_description
1 polymer ?
#
loop_
_entity_poly.entity_id
_entity_poly.type
_entity_poly.pdbx_seq_one_letter_code
_entity_poly.pdbx_strand_id
1 'polypeptide(L)'
;IFPEHNINIKNVMKMGFYSQSLPFNTKFVKGWHAKKVTADSSKFDIYKDKKKKASISWSSIGEHSLQNGLASYLVCKSLGLKSKDIAESLSKFKGVTRRMDLVGDKSSVKVYDDFAHHPTAIKYTLEGLRKKVGSEKIICLLEMRSNTMLSGYHDKKIPKAVASADQVFIFSKDKKQISALESGSKNIEACSTTQEFLRKLSSLDLDNTHLICLSNGSFDGIHQAILERI
;
A
#
# COMPACT_ATOMS: atom_id res chain seq x y z
N ILE A 1 2.90 21.78 -4.87
CA ILE A 1 2.06 20.78 -5.54
C ILE A 1 1.40 19.94 -4.47
N PHE A 2 0.07 19.79 -4.47
CA PHE A 2 -0.65 19.11 -3.39
C PHE A 2 -2.00 18.55 -3.85
N PRO A 3 -2.50 17.45 -3.21
CA PRO A 3 -3.82 16.90 -3.48
C PRO A 3 -4.93 17.81 -2.94
N GLU A 4 -5.79 18.31 -3.82
CA GLU A 4 -6.82 19.33 -3.55
C GLU A 4 -7.85 18.92 -2.50
N HIS A 5 -8.12 17.61 -2.36
CA HIS A 5 -9.22 17.13 -1.49
C HIS A 5 -8.76 16.62 -0.12
N ASN A 6 -7.47 16.73 0.20
CA ASN A 6 -7.00 16.34 1.52
C ASN A 6 -7.30 17.44 2.54
N ILE A 7 -8.15 17.14 3.53
CA ILE A 7 -8.61 18.12 4.52
C ILE A 7 -7.44 18.67 5.37
N ASN A 8 -6.46 17.84 5.71
CA ASN A 8 -5.32 18.27 6.51
C ASN A 8 -4.45 19.26 5.72
N ILE A 9 -4.23 18.99 4.42
CA ILE A 9 -3.50 19.90 3.54
C ILE A 9 -4.28 21.21 3.36
N LYS A 10 -5.61 21.16 3.18
CA LYS A 10 -6.43 22.37 3.14
C LYS A 10 -6.28 23.21 4.40
N ASN A 11 -6.23 22.60 5.57
CA ASN A 11 -6.04 23.32 6.83
C ASN A 11 -4.64 23.97 6.91
N VAL A 12 -3.59 23.25 6.48
CA VAL A 12 -2.24 23.84 6.39
C VAL A 12 -2.21 25.01 5.41
N MET A 13 -2.84 24.88 4.24
CA MET A 13 -2.90 25.95 3.24
C MET A 13 -3.63 27.20 3.73
N LYS A 14 -4.60 27.06 4.64
CA LYS A 14 -5.26 28.21 5.30
C LYS A 14 -4.37 29.00 6.24
N MET A 15 -3.28 28.40 6.70
CA MET A 15 -2.29 29.10 7.55
C MET A 15 -1.42 30.09 6.76
N GLY A 16 -1.53 30.07 5.44
CA GLY A 16 -0.78 30.91 4.52
C GLY A 16 0.41 30.17 3.88
N PHE A 17 0.81 30.66 2.71
CA PHE A 17 1.99 30.16 1.99
C PHE A 17 2.47 31.25 1.01
N TYR A 18 3.76 31.26 0.72
CA TYR A 18 4.41 32.28 -0.12
C TYR A 18 4.75 31.78 -1.52
N SER A 19 4.66 30.48 -1.76
CA SER A 19 4.98 29.83 -3.05
C SER A 19 3.76 29.74 -3.96
N GLN A 20 3.98 29.63 -5.26
CA GLN A 20 2.92 29.29 -6.19
C GLN A 20 2.35 27.91 -5.85
N SER A 21 1.03 27.82 -5.78
CA SER A 21 0.33 26.57 -5.49
C SER A 21 -0.17 25.89 -6.75
N LEU A 22 0.04 24.57 -6.84
CA LEU A 22 -0.45 23.74 -7.93
C LEU A 22 -1.25 22.57 -7.37
N PRO A 23 -2.59 22.71 -7.29
CA PRO A 23 -3.45 21.64 -6.83
C PRO A 23 -3.67 20.57 -7.90
N PHE A 24 -3.87 19.33 -7.46
CA PHE A 24 -4.25 18.22 -8.32
C PHE A 24 -5.30 17.33 -7.65
N ASN A 25 -5.97 16.50 -8.44
CA ASN A 25 -6.94 15.56 -7.90
C ASN A 25 -7.00 14.24 -8.70
N THR A 26 -7.68 13.24 -8.14
CA THR A 26 -7.95 11.94 -8.76
C THR A 26 -9.45 11.61 -8.82
N LYS A 27 -10.32 12.59 -8.55
CA LYS A 27 -11.76 12.42 -8.42
C LYS A 27 -12.58 13.20 -9.43
N PHE A 28 -12.13 14.37 -9.88
CA PHE A 28 -12.90 15.30 -10.71
C PHE A 28 -12.17 15.65 -11.99
N VAL A 29 -12.94 15.89 -13.05
CA VAL A 29 -12.45 16.27 -14.38
C VAL A 29 -12.25 17.79 -14.45
N LYS A 30 -11.39 18.34 -13.58
CA LYS A 30 -11.05 19.76 -13.55
C LYS A 30 -9.60 19.96 -13.13
N GLY A 31 -8.91 20.92 -13.74
CA GLY A 31 -7.52 21.20 -13.46
C GLY A 31 -6.62 20.00 -13.79
N TRP A 32 -5.53 19.85 -13.06
CA TRP A 32 -4.68 18.68 -13.17
C TRP A 32 -5.31 17.50 -12.42
N HIS A 33 -5.53 16.42 -13.16
CA HIS A 33 -6.11 15.21 -12.56
C HIS A 33 -5.61 13.94 -13.25
N ALA A 34 -5.70 12.82 -12.55
CA ALA A 34 -5.44 11.51 -13.11
C ALA A 34 -6.73 10.66 -13.14
N LYS A 35 -6.90 9.90 -14.23
CA LYS A 35 -7.99 8.94 -14.41
C LYS A 35 -7.42 7.54 -14.50
N LYS A 36 -7.88 6.64 -13.64
CA LYS A 36 -7.51 5.22 -13.68
C LYS A 36 -7.95 4.57 -14.98
N VAL A 37 -7.08 3.72 -15.52
CA VAL A 37 -7.38 2.80 -16.62
C VAL A 37 -7.57 1.39 -16.07
N THR A 38 -6.77 0.99 -15.06
CA THR A 38 -6.92 -0.29 -14.35
C THR A 38 -7.43 -0.07 -12.93
N ALA A 39 -8.13 -1.05 -12.37
CA ALA A 39 -8.71 -0.97 -11.02
C ALA A 39 -7.65 -0.78 -9.93
N ASP A 40 -6.49 -1.40 -10.09
CA ASP A 40 -5.34 -1.33 -9.18
C ASP A 40 -4.50 -0.04 -9.33
N SER A 41 -4.84 0.84 -10.29
CA SER A 41 -4.12 2.07 -10.61
C SER A 41 -2.71 1.86 -11.19
N SER A 42 -2.35 0.69 -11.67
CA SER A 42 -1.08 0.42 -12.38
C SER A 42 -1.04 1.08 -13.76
N LYS A 43 -2.22 1.41 -14.33
CA LYS A 43 -2.36 2.20 -15.56
C LYS A 43 -3.31 3.36 -15.33
N PHE A 44 -2.87 4.55 -15.70
CA PHE A 44 -3.66 5.77 -15.57
C PHE A 44 -3.27 6.83 -16.61
N ASP A 45 -4.22 7.69 -16.90
CA ASP A 45 -4.05 8.84 -17.78
C ASP A 45 -4.01 10.13 -16.98
N ILE A 46 -3.13 11.04 -17.36
CA ILE A 46 -2.99 12.38 -16.78
C ILE A 46 -3.63 13.40 -17.71
N TYR A 47 -4.44 14.27 -17.14
CA TYR A 47 -5.16 15.33 -17.85
C TYR A 47 -4.85 16.71 -17.25
N LYS A 48 -4.94 17.73 -18.11
CA LYS A 48 -5.16 19.12 -17.73
C LYS A 48 -6.53 19.51 -18.28
N ASP A 49 -7.50 19.72 -17.39
CA ASP A 49 -8.89 19.84 -17.75
C ASP A 49 -9.37 18.67 -18.66
N LYS A 50 -9.95 18.93 -19.82
CA LYS A 50 -10.40 17.87 -20.73
C LYS A 50 -9.27 17.32 -21.66
N LYS A 51 -8.05 17.89 -21.61
CA LYS A 51 -6.95 17.48 -22.51
C LYS A 51 -6.04 16.46 -21.86
N LYS A 52 -5.96 15.28 -22.45
CA LYS A 52 -4.99 14.24 -22.07
C LYS A 52 -3.56 14.73 -22.33
N LYS A 53 -2.67 14.53 -21.36
CA LYS A 53 -1.27 14.97 -21.38
C LYS A 53 -0.29 13.83 -21.40
N ALA A 54 -0.62 12.71 -20.73
CA ALA A 54 0.24 11.55 -20.64
C ALA A 54 -0.57 10.30 -20.30
N SER A 55 0.00 9.13 -20.60
CA SER A 55 -0.44 7.81 -20.11
C SER A 55 0.74 7.18 -19.38
N ILE A 56 0.49 6.62 -18.22
CA ILE A 56 1.47 5.93 -17.38
C ILE A 56 1.06 4.48 -17.24
N SER A 57 2.01 3.57 -17.41
CA SER A 57 1.84 2.13 -17.15
C SER A 57 3.08 1.65 -16.41
N TRP A 58 2.94 1.24 -15.15
CA TRP A 58 4.03 0.87 -14.26
C TRP A 58 3.68 -0.32 -13.35
N SER A 59 4.62 -0.79 -12.54
CA SER A 59 4.41 -1.91 -11.61
C SER A 59 3.75 -1.51 -10.29
N SER A 60 3.82 -0.22 -9.91
CA SER A 60 3.25 0.28 -8.65
C SER A 60 1.72 0.25 -8.68
N ILE A 61 1.10 -0.08 -7.55
CA ILE A 61 -0.35 -0.22 -7.42
C ILE A 61 -0.92 0.67 -6.31
N GLY A 62 -2.23 0.85 -6.32
CA GLY A 62 -2.97 1.59 -5.31
C GLY A 62 -3.12 3.08 -5.61
N GLU A 63 -4.14 3.67 -4.99
CA GLU A 63 -4.51 5.08 -5.15
C GLU A 63 -3.36 6.03 -4.75
N HIS A 64 -2.62 5.68 -3.70
CA HIS A 64 -1.48 6.47 -3.23
C HIS A 64 -0.35 6.53 -4.28
N SER A 65 -0.08 5.42 -4.96
CA SER A 65 0.93 5.37 -6.03
C SER A 65 0.51 6.26 -7.21
N LEU A 66 -0.76 6.20 -7.62
CA LEU A 66 -1.31 7.08 -8.66
C LEU A 66 -1.16 8.56 -8.28
N GLN A 67 -1.47 8.93 -7.03
CA GLN A 67 -1.29 10.31 -6.54
C GLN A 67 0.18 10.73 -6.55
N ASN A 68 1.09 9.84 -6.12
CA ASN A 68 2.53 10.08 -6.16
C ASN A 68 3.02 10.27 -7.60
N GLY A 69 2.55 9.44 -8.53
CA GLY A 69 2.89 9.55 -9.96
C GLY A 69 2.42 10.86 -10.57
N LEU A 70 1.19 11.28 -10.26
CA LEU A 70 0.67 12.57 -10.72
C LEU A 70 1.46 13.73 -10.11
N ALA A 71 1.77 13.68 -8.81
CA ALA A 71 2.58 14.70 -8.15
C ALA A 71 3.98 14.80 -8.78
N SER A 72 4.67 13.67 -8.98
CA SER A 72 5.98 13.60 -9.62
C SER A 72 5.95 14.15 -11.05
N TYR A 73 4.92 13.77 -11.83
CA TYR A 73 4.71 14.32 -13.15
C TYR A 73 4.60 15.85 -13.13
N LEU A 74 3.83 16.41 -12.19
CA LEU A 74 3.63 17.85 -12.08
C LEU A 74 4.89 18.60 -11.64
N VAL A 75 5.69 18.01 -10.73
CA VAL A 75 7.00 18.57 -10.34
C VAL A 75 7.91 18.65 -11.56
N CYS A 76 8.10 17.54 -12.27
CA CYS A 76 8.93 17.51 -13.48
C CYS A 76 8.41 18.48 -14.55
N LYS A 77 7.08 18.59 -14.69
CA LYS A 77 6.46 19.52 -15.64
C LYS A 77 6.69 20.97 -15.27
N SER A 78 6.68 21.32 -13.98
CA SER A 78 6.97 22.68 -13.50
C SER A 78 8.45 23.08 -13.72
N LEU A 79 9.33 22.09 -13.83
CA LEU A 79 10.74 22.26 -14.16
C LEU A 79 11.00 22.33 -15.68
N GLY A 80 9.95 22.32 -16.51
CA GLY A 80 10.07 22.48 -17.96
C GLY A 80 10.23 21.20 -18.77
N LEU A 81 10.26 20.01 -18.14
CA LEU A 81 10.42 18.75 -18.86
C LEU A 81 9.23 18.46 -19.80
N LYS A 82 9.49 17.75 -20.88
CA LYS A 82 8.45 17.35 -21.84
C LYS A 82 7.58 16.23 -21.28
N SER A 83 6.28 16.30 -21.50
CA SER A 83 5.32 15.31 -21.00
C SER A 83 5.64 13.88 -21.44
N LYS A 84 6.17 13.70 -22.66
CA LYS A 84 6.58 12.39 -23.19
C LYS A 84 7.72 11.77 -22.36
N ASP A 85 8.76 12.56 -22.08
CA ASP A 85 9.95 12.09 -21.37
C ASP A 85 9.62 11.74 -19.92
N ILE A 86 8.75 12.55 -19.27
CA ILE A 86 8.24 12.27 -17.91
C ILE A 86 7.44 10.96 -17.89
N ALA A 87 6.52 10.79 -18.84
CA ALA A 87 5.68 9.60 -18.91
C ALA A 87 6.51 8.33 -19.14
N GLU A 88 7.49 8.39 -20.03
CA GLU A 88 8.40 7.28 -20.30
C GLU A 88 9.23 6.91 -19.06
N SER A 89 9.79 7.91 -18.37
CA SER A 89 10.58 7.71 -17.14
C SER A 89 9.73 7.11 -16.01
N LEU A 90 8.52 7.62 -15.78
CA LEU A 90 7.59 7.08 -14.78
C LEU A 90 7.19 5.63 -15.12
N SER A 91 6.97 5.33 -16.40
CA SER A 91 6.61 3.97 -16.83
C SER A 91 7.75 2.96 -16.68
N LYS A 92 9.00 3.41 -16.70
CA LYS A 92 10.19 2.59 -16.43
C LYS A 92 10.52 2.46 -14.94
N PHE A 93 9.83 3.21 -14.09
CA PHE A 93 10.07 3.20 -12.64
C PHE A 93 9.66 1.86 -12.04
N LYS A 94 10.61 1.15 -11.44
CA LYS A 94 10.41 -0.20 -10.89
C LYS A 94 9.83 -0.23 -9.46
N GLY A 95 9.51 0.94 -8.90
CA GLY A 95 9.04 1.05 -7.52
C GLY A 95 10.15 1.38 -6.53
N VAL A 96 9.81 1.32 -5.26
CA VAL A 96 10.71 1.53 -4.12
C VAL A 96 10.80 0.21 -3.36
N THR A 97 11.99 -0.20 -2.99
CA THR A 97 12.22 -1.37 -2.14
C THR A 97 11.31 -1.33 -0.92
N ARG A 98 10.72 -2.46 -0.56
CA ARG A 98 9.76 -2.59 0.54
C ARG A 98 8.50 -1.72 0.36
N ARG A 99 8.02 -1.55 -0.88
CA ARG A 99 6.72 -0.95 -1.23
C ARG A 99 6.01 -1.85 -2.23
N MET A 100 5.24 -2.82 -1.72
CA MET A 100 4.65 -3.90 -2.51
C MET A 100 5.71 -4.64 -3.34
N ASP A 101 6.89 -4.85 -2.74
CA ASP A 101 8.03 -5.50 -3.37
C ASP A 101 7.77 -7.00 -3.47
N LEU A 102 7.71 -7.55 -4.69
CA LEU A 102 7.52 -8.98 -4.91
C LEU A 102 8.86 -9.68 -4.65
N VAL A 103 9.00 -10.29 -3.49
CA VAL A 103 10.24 -10.96 -3.04
C VAL A 103 10.28 -12.44 -3.38
N GLY A 104 9.14 -13.02 -3.77
CA GLY A 104 9.07 -14.40 -4.25
C GLY A 104 7.80 -14.71 -5.02
N ASP A 105 7.93 -15.62 -6.00
CA ASP A 105 6.83 -16.19 -6.81
C ASP A 105 7.13 -17.68 -7.02
N LYS A 106 6.49 -18.54 -6.25
CA LYS A 106 6.77 -19.98 -6.23
C LYS A 106 5.50 -20.76 -5.92
N SER A 107 5.28 -21.86 -6.62
CA SER A 107 4.16 -22.80 -6.36
C SER A 107 2.77 -22.13 -6.24
N SER A 108 2.45 -21.20 -7.16
CA SER A 108 1.22 -20.38 -7.14
C SER A 108 1.09 -19.41 -5.94
N VAL A 109 2.15 -19.25 -5.14
CA VAL A 109 2.21 -18.33 -4.00
C VAL A 109 3.11 -17.13 -4.34
N LYS A 110 2.59 -15.93 -4.17
CA LYS A 110 3.36 -14.68 -4.30
C LYS A 110 3.60 -14.06 -2.95
N VAL A 111 4.87 -13.77 -2.64
CA VAL A 111 5.29 -13.18 -1.36
C VAL A 111 5.71 -11.74 -1.59
N TYR A 112 5.12 -10.82 -0.82
CA TYR A 112 5.41 -9.39 -0.89
C TYR A 112 5.98 -8.86 0.41
N ASP A 113 6.91 -7.90 0.32
CA ASP A 113 7.39 -7.07 1.42
C ASP A 113 6.86 -5.64 1.29
N ASP A 114 6.26 -5.10 2.36
CA ASP A 114 5.81 -3.71 2.40
C ASP A 114 6.08 -3.06 3.76
N PHE A 115 6.54 -1.83 3.74
CA PHE A 115 6.90 -1.06 4.93
C PHE A 115 5.68 -0.49 5.68
N ALA A 116 4.46 -0.75 5.24
CA ALA A 116 3.25 -0.23 5.87
C ALA A 116 3.13 -0.72 7.31
N HIS A 117 3.07 0.21 8.25
CA HIS A 117 2.97 -0.02 9.69
C HIS A 117 2.04 0.98 10.40
N HIS A 118 1.29 1.78 9.64
CA HIS A 118 0.25 2.69 10.14
C HIS A 118 -1.07 2.30 9.50
N PRO A 119 -2.22 2.33 10.23
CA PRO A 119 -3.51 1.84 9.71
C PRO A 119 -3.89 2.39 8.33
N THR A 120 -3.61 3.65 8.07
CA THR A 120 -3.88 4.26 6.76
C THR A 120 -3.03 3.63 5.65
N ALA A 121 -1.73 3.42 5.90
CA ALA A 121 -0.84 2.79 4.93
C ALA A 121 -1.23 1.33 4.71
N ILE A 122 -1.44 0.56 5.78
CA ILE A 122 -1.90 -0.84 5.74
C ILE A 122 -3.16 -0.96 4.88
N LYS A 123 -4.16 -0.11 5.13
CA LYS A 123 -5.40 -0.09 4.36
C LYS A 123 -5.15 0.13 2.87
N TYR A 124 -4.39 1.17 2.50
CA TYR A 124 -4.14 1.47 1.08
C TYR A 124 -3.34 0.38 0.38
N THR A 125 -2.38 -0.22 1.06
CA THR A 125 -1.59 -1.33 0.53
C THR A 125 -2.49 -2.55 0.25
N LEU A 126 -3.30 -2.98 1.23
CA LEU A 126 -4.20 -4.14 1.08
C LEU A 126 -5.34 -3.88 0.08
N GLU A 127 -5.94 -2.69 0.07
CA GLU A 127 -6.93 -2.32 -0.95
C GLU A 127 -6.33 -2.30 -2.36
N GLY A 128 -5.08 -1.85 -2.50
CA GLY A 128 -4.35 -1.87 -3.77
C GLY A 128 -4.09 -3.31 -4.24
N LEU A 129 -3.63 -4.18 -3.33
CA LEU A 129 -3.41 -5.59 -3.63
C LEU A 129 -4.73 -6.29 -4.00
N ARG A 130 -5.80 -6.10 -3.23
CA ARG A 130 -7.13 -6.67 -3.52
C ARG A 130 -7.65 -6.28 -4.90
N LYS A 131 -7.45 -5.04 -5.32
CA LYS A 131 -7.84 -4.59 -6.66
C LYS A 131 -7.00 -5.20 -7.77
N LYS A 132 -5.75 -5.55 -7.47
CA LYS A 132 -4.84 -6.21 -8.41
C LYS A 132 -5.21 -7.68 -8.61
N VAL A 133 -5.50 -8.39 -7.51
CA VAL A 133 -5.63 -9.86 -7.51
C VAL A 133 -7.09 -10.34 -7.58
N GLY A 134 -8.06 -9.43 -7.46
CA GLY A 134 -9.50 -9.77 -7.55
C GLY A 134 -9.95 -10.62 -6.37
N SER A 135 -10.36 -11.87 -6.63
CA SER A 135 -10.85 -12.81 -5.62
C SER A 135 -9.77 -13.78 -5.10
N GLU A 136 -8.53 -13.72 -5.61
CA GLU A 136 -7.44 -14.56 -5.12
C GLU A 136 -7.16 -14.30 -3.64
N LYS A 137 -6.70 -15.31 -2.93
CA LYS A 137 -6.53 -15.27 -1.47
C LYS A 137 -5.40 -14.32 -1.05
N ILE A 138 -5.67 -13.45 -0.09
CA ILE A 138 -4.68 -12.56 0.53
C ILE A 138 -4.50 -12.97 2.00
N ILE A 139 -3.28 -13.37 2.35
CA ILE A 139 -2.85 -13.59 3.73
C ILE A 139 -1.91 -12.46 4.12
N CYS A 140 -2.28 -11.69 5.14
CA CYS A 140 -1.51 -10.57 5.65
C CYS A 140 -0.79 -10.95 6.95
N LEU A 141 0.50 -10.74 6.99
CA LEU A 141 1.33 -10.83 8.18
C LEU A 141 1.66 -9.41 8.63
N LEU A 142 1.18 -9.01 9.81
CA LEU A 142 1.36 -7.66 10.33
C LEU A 142 2.20 -7.67 11.61
N GLU A 143 3.38 -7.06 11.57
CA GLU A 143 4.22 -6.87 12.75
C GLU A 143 3.85 -5.58 13.49
N MET A 144 3.41 -5.71 14.75
CA MET A 144 3.13 -4.61 15.66
C MET A 144 4.44 -4.14 16.33
N ARG A 145 5.23 -3.31 15.62
CA ARG A 145 6.59 -2.97 16.05
C ARG A 145 6.78 -1.51 16.43
N SER A 146 6.18 -0.58 15.69
CA SER A 146 6.37 0.85 15.97
C SER A 146 5.80 1.25 17.34
N ASN A 147 6.38 2.26 17.97
CA ASN A 147 5.92 2.73 19.30
C ASN A 147 4.41 3.03 19.31
N THR A 148 3.87 3.65 18.27
CA THR A 148 2.44 3.95 18.16
C THR A 148 1.57 2.71 17.96
N MET A 149 2.10 1.66 17.33
CA MET A 149 1.41 0.38 17.21
C MET A 149 1.43 -0.38 18.54
N LEU A 150 2.58 -0.43 19.20
CA LEU A 150 2.75 -1.10 20.51
C LEU A 150 1.97 -0.41 21.65
N SER A 151 1.78 0.91 21.57
CA SER A 151 1.03 1.66 22.61
C SER A 151 -0.49 1.43 22.58
N GLY A 152 -1.02 0.66 21.60
CA GLY A 152 -2.44 0.45 21.42
C GLY A 152 -3.20 1.66 20.83
N TYR A 153 -2.53 2.76 20.53
CA TYR A 153 -3.17 3.97 19.98
C TYR A 153 -3.98 3.70 18.70
N HIS A 154 -3.59 2.70 17.96
CA HIS A 154 -4.21 2.37 16.68
C HIS A 154 -5.12 1.12 16.72
N ASP A 155 -5.25 0.42 17.83
CA ASP A 155 -5.92 -0.88 17.90
C ASP A 155 -7.33 -0.87 17.32
N LYS A 156 -8.14 0.14 17.67
CA LYS A 156 -9.51 0.30 17.14
C LYS A 156 -9.57 0.50 15.60
N LYS A 157 -8.45 0.85 14.97
CA LYS A 157 -8.37 1.10 13.52
C LYS A 157 -7.84 -0.10 12.75
N ILE A 158 -7.15 -1.05 13.42
CA ILE A 158 -6.50 -2.19 12.78
C ILE A 158 -7.50 -3.11 12.09
N PRO A 159 -8.62 -3.56 12.72
CA PRO A 159 -9.56 -4.45 12.04
C PRO A 159 -10.08 -3.89 10.73
N LYS A 160 -10.39 -2.59 10.68
CA LYS A 160 -10.80 -1.91 9.45
C LYS A 160 -9.67 -1.75 8.44
N ALA A 161 -8.44 -1.58 8.91
CA ALA A 161 -7.28 -1.41 8.03
C ALA A 161 -6.91 -2.71 7.31
N VAL A 162 -7.11 -3.85 7.94
CA VAL A 162 -6.79 -5.18 7.39
C VAL A 162 -7.97 -5.88 6.71
N ALA A 163 -9.14 -5.26 6.65
CA ALA A 163 -10.38 -5.86 6.16
C ALA A 163 -10.34 -6.35 4.69
N SER A 164 -9.37 -5.91 3.88
CA SER A 164 -9.19 -6.38 2.50
C SER A 164 -8.40 -7.68 2.40
N ALA A 165 -7.81 -8.18 3.49
CA ALA A 165 -7.19 -9.50 3.54
C ALA A 165 -8.19 -10.57 3.99
N ASP A 166 -8.06 -11.79 3.44
CA ASP A 166 -8.92 -12.92 3.81
C ASP A 166 -8.51 -13.50 5.15
N GLN A 167 -7.21 -13.50 5.45
CA GLN A 167 -6.66 -13.96 6.73
C GLN A 167 -5.52 -13.02 7.15
N VAL A 168 -5.44 -12.74 8.46
CA VAL A 168 -4.46 -11.81 9.02
C VAL A 168 -3.77 -12.45 10.22
N PHE A 169 -2.46 -12.55 10.19
CA PHE A 169 -1.65 -12.95 11.34
C PHE A 169 -0.99 -11.71 11.93
N ILE A 170 -1.29 -11.42 13.21
CA ILE A 170 -0.71 -10.28 13.92
C ILE A 170 0.37 -10.75 14.86
N PHE A 171 1.55 -10.15 14.71
CA PHE A 171 2.71 -10.42 15.55
C PHE A 171 2.90 -9.28 16.54
N SER A 172 2.74 -9.58 17.83
CA SER A 172 3.02 -8.64 18.91
C SER A 172 3.56 -9.41 20.13
N LYS A 173 4.36 -8.70 20.93
CA LYS A 173 4.82 -9.19 22.24
C LYS A 173 3.77 -8.95 23.33
N ASP A 174 2.79 -8.08 23.10
CA ASP A 174 1.73 -7.77 24.06
C ASP A 174 0.51 -8.68 23.85
N LYS A 175 0.38 -9.69 24.71
CA LYS A 175 -0.71 -10.66 24.67
C LYS A 175 -2.11 -10.03 24.86
N LYS A 176 -2.21 -8.95 25.67
CA LYS A 176 -3.50 -8.28 25.92
C LYS A 176 -3.98 -7.55 24.67
N GLN A 177 -3.05 -6.84 23.99
CA GLN A 177 -3.32 -6.18 22.74
C GLN A 177 -3.81 -7.15 21.67
N ILE A 178 -3.12 -8.29 21.54
CA ILE A 178 -3.50 -9.34 20.57
C ILE A 178 -4.90 -9.88 20.82
N SER A 179 -5.21 -10.28 22.07
CA SER A 179 -6.53 -10.82 22.41
C SER A 179 -7.67 -9.84 22.12
N ALA A 180 -7.42 -8.54 22.31
CA ALA A 180 -8.39 -7.51 21.96
C ALA A 180 -8.60 -7.38 20.44
N LEU A 181 -7.56 -7.53 19.64
CA LEU A 181 -7.63 -7.49 18.17
C LEU A 181 -8.32 -8.73 17.58
N GLU A 182 -8.02 -9.92 18.11
CA GLU A 182 -8.68 -11.18 17.71
C GLU A 182 -10.19 -11.15 17.99
N SER A 183 -10.60 -10.66 19.16
CA SER A 183 -12.02 -10.54 19.51
C SER A 183 -12.77 -9.53 18.61
N GLY A 184 -12.06 -8.61 18.00
CA GLY A 184 -12.62 -7.56 17.13
C GLY A 184 -12.83 -7.97 15.67
N SER A 185 -12.30 -9.13 15.22
CA SER A 185 -12.41 -9.55 13.82
C SER A 185 -12.16 -11.06 13.65
N LYS A 186 -13.06 -11.73 12.93
CA LYS A 186 -13.00 -13.18 12.70
C LYS A 186 -11.84 -13.66 11.83
N ASN A 187 -11.22 -12.75 11.07
CA ASN A 187 -10.11 -13.08 10.17
C ASN A 187 -8.73 -12.73 10.76
N ILE A 188 -8.67 -12.28 12.02
CA ILE A 188 -7.43 -11.96 12.71
C ILE A 188 -7.06 -13.10 13.64
N GLU A 189 -5.83 -13.55 13.56
CA GLU A 189 -5.22 -14.58 14.38
C GLU A 189 -3.88 -14.08 14.94
N ALA A 190 -3.62 -14.36 16.20
CA ALA A 190 -2.37 -14.00 16.86
C ALA A 190 -1.24 -14.95 16.52
N CYS A 191 -0.04 -14.39 16.41
CA CYS A 191 1.20 -15.14 16.41
C CYS A 191 2.20 -14.47 17.37
N SER A 192 2.74 -15.24 18.29
CA SER A 192 3.76 -14.73 19.23
C SER A 192 5.15 -14.70 18.60
N THR A 193 5.41 -15.56 17.62
CA THR A 193 6.72 -15.69 16.95
C THR A 193 6.56 -16.03 15.47
N THR A 194 7.59 -15.74 14.69
CA THR A 194 7.66 -16.14 13.27
C THR A 194 7.64 -17.65 13.11
N GLN A 195 8.27 -18.40 14.01
CA GLN A 195 8.26 -19.88 14.03
C GLN A 195 6.85 -20.45 14.25
N GLU A 196 6.04 -19.82 15.08
CA GLU A 196 4.64 -20.22 15.27
C GLU A 196 3.87 -20.10 13.97
N PHE A 197 4.00 -18.98 13.27
CA PHE A 197 3.37 -18.79 11.95
C PHE A 197 3.88 -19.83 10.94
N LEU A 198 5.20 -20.06 10.86
CA LEU A 198 5.77 -21.02 9.93
C LEU A 198 5.30 -22.47 10.16
N ARG A 199 4.94 -22.83 11.38
CA ARG A 199 4.25 -24.12 11.66
C ARG A 199 2.82 -24.13 11.12
N LYS A 200 2.08 -23.05 11.33
CA LYS A 200 0.72 -22.89 10.81
C LYS A 200 0.71 -22.84 9.28
N LEU A 201 1.71 -22.24 8.65
CA LEU A 201 1.82 -22.11 7.19
C LEU A 201 1.68 -23.47 6.48
N SER A 202 2.26 -24.54 7.05
CA SER A 202 2.19 -25.90 6.47
C SER A 202 0.77 -26.51 6.47
N SER A 203 -0.16 -25.98 7.24
CA SER A 203 -1.56 -26.41 7.30
C SER A 203 -2.52 -25.51 6.52
N LEU A 204 -2.02 -24.40 5.97
CA LEU A 204 -2.84 -23.48 5.18
C LEU A 204 -2.96 -23.98 3.74
N ASP A 205 -4.16 -23.82 3.19
CA ASP A 205 -4.33 -23.89 1.75
C ASP A 205 -3.76 -22.63 1.12
N LEU A 206 -2.71 -22.79 0.32
CA LEU A 206 -1.93 -21.72 -0.30
C LEU A 206 -2.15 -21.61 -1.81
N ASP A 207 -3.08 -22.35 -2.40
CA ASP A 207 -3.32 -22.25 -3.83
C ASP A 207 -3.77 -20.84 -4.22
N ASN A 208 -3.15 -20.28 -5.26
CA ASN A 208 -3.38 -18.92 -5.76
C ASN A 208 -3.38 -17.86 -4.64
N THR A 209 -2.39 -17.93 -3.74
CA THR A 209 -2.31 -17.10 -2.53
C THR A 209 -1.27 -15.98 -2.66
N HIS A 210 -1.64 -14.80 -2.18
CA HIS A 210 -0.78 -13.63 -2.02
C HIS A 210 -0.46 -13.44 -0.52
N LEU A 211 0.76 -13.76 -0.12
CA LEU A 211 1.28 -13.50 1.22
C LEU A 211 1.90 -12.11 1.24
N ILE A 212 1.44 -11.24 2.12
CA ILE A 212 2.02 -9.91 2.28
C ILE A 212 2.52 -9.69 3.69
N CYS A 213 3.81 -9.36 3.82
CA CYS A 213 4.46 -9.06 5.08
C CYS A 213 4.51 -7.54 5.28
N LEU A 214 3.86 -7.04 6.33
CA LEU A 214 3.78 -5.63 6.67
C LEU A 214 4.59 -5.34 7.93
N SER A 215 5.72 -4.65 7.77
CA SER A 215 6.62 -4.31 8.88
C SER A 215 7.51 -3.11 8.57
N ASN A 216 7.81 -2.29 9.58
CA ASN A 216 8.87 -1.27 9.50
C ASN A 216 10.25 -1.79 9.99
N GLY A 217 10.39 -3.09 10.23
CA GLY A 217 11.62 -3.78 10.60
C GLY A 217 11.99 -4.90 9.64
N SER A 218 12.93 -5.75 10.05
CA SER A 218 13.38 -6.93 9.28
C SER A 218 12.37 -8.09 9.31
N PHE A 219 11.42 -8.05 10.23
CA PHE A 219 10.45 -9.10 10.50
C PHE A 219 11.11 -10.49 10.69
N ASP A 220 12.25 -10.50 11.38
CA ASP A 220 13.06 -11.69 11.69
C ASP A 220 13.36 -12.58 10.46
N GLY A 221 13.45 -11.98 9.27
CA GLY A 221 13.73 -12.72 8.02
C GLY A 221 12.58 -13.61 7.54
N ILE A 222 11.35 -13.36 7.96
CA ILE A 222 10.17 -14.21 7.67
C ILE A 222 9.96 -14.45 6.19
N HIS A 223 10.30 -13.49 5.33
CA HIS A 223 10.16 -13.63 3.88
C HIS A 223 10.95 -14.81 3.34
N GLN A 224 12.23 -14.90 3.69
CA GLN A 224 13.10 -16.00 3.28
C GLN A 224 12.61 -17.33 3.85
N ALA A 225 12.25 -17.35 5.13
CA ALA A 225 11.76 -18.55 5.79
C ALA A 225 10.43 -19.09 5.20
N ILE A 226 9.57 -18.20 4.68
CA ILE A 226 8.36 -18.57 3.93
C ILE A 226 8.77 -19.21 2.60
N LEU A 227 9.66 -18.56 1.83
CA LEU A 227 10.09 -19.04 0.50
C LEU A 227 10.81 -20.39 0.54
N GLU A 228 11.44 -20.74 1.65
CA GLU A 228 12.06 -22.04 1.87
C GLU A 228 11.03 -23.15 2.15
N ARG A 229 9.81 -22.81 2.56
CA ARG A 229 8.77 -23.77 2.97
C ARG A 229 7.66 -24.01 1.97
N ILE A 230 7.49 -23.11 0.98
CA ILE A 230 6.48 -23.21 -0.09
C ILE A 230 7.00 -23.87 -1.39
#